data_860d25611685a49db2daf1a6d569e400
#
_entry.id   860d25611685a49db2daf1a6d569e400
#
_cell.length_a   1.000
_cell.length_b   1.000
_cell.length_c   1.000
_cell.angle_alpha   90.00
_cell.angle_beta   90.00
_cell.angle_gamma   90.00
#
_symmetry.space_group_name_H-M   'P 1'
#
loop_
_entity.id
_entity.type
_entity.pdbx_description
1 polymer ?
#
loop_
_entity_poly.entity_id
_entity_poly.type
_entity_poly.pdbx_seq_one_letter_code
_entity_poly.pdbx_strand_id
1 'polypeptide(L)'
;LTFGECCELYIQDCKARNLRAATISHYRSSYKQIYKYFSPDMPIDELTVNKYNSYVIYLKEHLSNDVSINAYLRDLITTLHYLMDNEYMPTFKMQSIKVDKMVKETYTDAELKLLLKKPNINKCTFIEFEAWVITCLLFSTGIRQHSLIELKVKDIDFDNLILNVRVTKTRKPLLIPLNVSMINILKVF
;
A
#
# COMPACT_ATOMS: atom_id res chain seq x y z
N LEU A 1 -21.14 22.99 6.92
CA LEU A 1 -19.93 22.53 6.24
C LEU A 1 -20.31 21.75 4.97
N THR A 2 -19.53 21.92 3.92
CA THR A 2 -19.66 21.10 2.72
C THR A 2 -18.87 19.78 2.87
N PHE A 3 -19.19 18.80 2.06
CA PHE A 3 -18.47 17.52 2.04
C PHE A 3 -16.99 17.71 1.71
N GLY A 4 -16.66 18.61 0.77
CA GLY A 4 -15.28 18.95 0.41
C GLY A 4 -14.50 19.58 1.56
N GLU A 5 -15.10 20.53 2.29
CA GLU A 5 -14.51 21.11 3.50
C GLU A 5 -14.26 20.05 4.58
N CYS A 6 -15.18 19.13 4.77
CA CYS A 6 -15.06 18.01 5.70
C CYS A 6 -13.90 17.07 5.31
N CYS A 7 -13.74 16.77 4.03
CA CYS A 7 -12.59 15.99 3.55
C CYS A 7 -11.26 16.70 3.82
N GLU A 8 -11.19 18.03 3.66
CA GLU A 8 -9.98 18.79 3.99
C GLU A 8 -9.72 18.85 5.50
N LEU A 9 -10.74 18.91 6.35
CA LEU A 9 -10.58 18.79 7.81
C LEU A 9 -9.91 17.47 8.17
N TYR A 10 -10.35 16.35 7.58
CA TYR A 10 -9.70 15.05 7.79
C TYR A 10 -8.25 15.03 7.28
N ILE A 11 -7.95 15.66 6.14
CA ILE A 11 -6.58 15.79 5.65
C ILE A 11 -5.71 16.60 6.62
N GLN A 12 -6.24 17.67 7.24
CA GLN A 12 -5.49 18.43 8.23
C GLN A 12 -5.22 17.60 9.50
N ASP A 13 -6.20 16.81 9.97
CA ASP A 13 -6.00 15.86 11.07
C ASP A 13 -4.91 14.81 10.71
N CYS A 14 -4.93 14.26 9.50
CA CYS A 14 -3.90 13.35 9.03
C CYS A 14 -2.50 13.98 9.09
N LYS A 15 -2.36 15.27 8.73
CA LYS A 15 -1.10 16.01 8.84
C LYS A 15 -0.70 16.23 10.31
N ALA A 16 -1.65 16.63 11.16
CA ALA A 16 -1.41 16.84 12.60
C ALA A 16 -0.93 15.55 13.27
N ARG A 17 -1.48 14.40 12.90
CA ARG A 17 -1.03 13.07 13.35
C ARG A 17 0.25 12.59 12.67
N ASN A 18 0.91 13.43 11.87
CA ASN A 18 2.15 13.09 11.16
C ASN A 18 2.01 11.83 10.28
N LEU A 19 0.88 11.66 9.56
CA LEU A 19 0.77 10.60 8.57
C LEU A 19 1.75 10.84 7.41
N ARG A 20 2.16 9.76 6.74
CA ARG A 20 3.07 9.87 5.60
C ARG A 20 2.43 10.64 4.44
N ALA A 21 3.24 11.42 3.73
CA ALA A 21 2.80 12.13 2.53
C ALA A 21 2.10 11.20 1.51
N ALA A 22 2.59 9.97 1.35
CA ALA A 22 1.97 8.97 0.49
C ALA A 22 0.54 8.58 0.95
N THR A 23 0.27 8.52 2.27
CA THR A 23 -1.06 8.26 2.82
C THR A 23 -2.00 9.43 2.55
N ILE A 24 -1.52 10.66 2.73
CA ILE A 24 -2.31 11.87 2.46
C ILE A 24 -2.62 11.97 0.96
N SER A 25 -1.62 11.70 0.09
CA SER A 25 -1.81 11.65 -1.37
C SER A 25 -2.82 10.58 -1.78
N HIS A 26 -2.81 9.42 -1.11
CA HIS A 26 -3.80 8.36 -1.33
C HIS A 26 -5.22 8.84 -1.04
N TYR A 27 -5.47 9.46 0.13
CA TYR A 27 -6.79 10.02 0.45
C TYR A 27 -7.23 11.07 -0.56
N ARG A 28 -6.34 11.98 -0.96
CA ARG A 28 -6.66 12.99 -1.99
C ARG A 28 -7.03 12.37 -3.33
N SER A 29 -6.36 11.28 -3.72
CA SER A 29 -6.68 10.53 -4.94
C SER A 29 -8.02 9.80 -4.81
N SER A 30 -8.29 9.23 -3.65
CA SER A 30 -9.57 8.57 -3.35
C SER A 30 -10.73 9.58 -3.40
N TYR A 31 -10.56 10.77 -2.80
CA TYR A 31 -11.58 11.82 -2.85
C TYR A 31 -11.92 12.26 -4.28
N LYS A 32 -10.95 12.35 -5.19
CA LYS A 32 -11.24 12.64 -6.60
C LYS A 32 -12.19 11.63 -7.25
N GLN A 33 -12.16 10.37 -6.83
CA GLN A 33 -13.11 9.36 -7.31
C GLN A 33 -14.46 9.47 -6.58
N ILE A 34 -14.45 9.72 -5.28
CA ILE A 34 -15.66 9.90 -4.47
C ILE A 34 -16.45 11.12 -4.93
N TYR A 35 -15.77 12.20 -5.34
CA TYR A 35 -16.40 13.43 -5.87
C TYR A 35 -17.08 13.24 -7.25
N LYS A 36 -16.87 12.13 -7.93
CA LYS A 36 -17.66 11.80 -9.13
C LYS A 36 -19.12 11.47 -8.81
N TYR A 37 -19.38 11.08 -7.56
CA TYR A 37 -20.73 10.78 -7.09
C TYR A 37 -21.26 11.83 -6.12
N PHE A 38 -20.49 12.18 -5.09
CA PHE A 38 -20.84 13.23 -4.14
C PHE A 38 -20.22 14.56 -4.60
N SER A 39 -21.04 15.58 -4.82
CA SER A 39 -20.50 16.92 -5.04
C SER A 39 -19.69 17.37 -3.84
N PRO A 40 -18.48 17.95 -4.02
CA PRO A 40 -17.75 18.55 -2.91
C PRO A 40 -18.50 19.70 -2.23
N ASP A 41 -19.42 20.36 -2.95
CA ASP A 41 -20.25 21.46 -2.44
C ASP A 41 -21.51 20.98 -1.72
N MET A 42 -21.78 19.66 -1.71
CA MET A 42 -22.93 19.08 -1.01
C MET A 42 -22.85 19.34 0.50
N PRO A 43 -23.92 19.84 1.15
CA PRO A 43 -23.99 19.94 2.60
C PRO A 43 -23.74 18.59 3.27
N ILE A 44 -22.92 18.56 4.33
CA ILE A 44 -22.57 17.31 5.00
C ILE A 44 -23.78 16.60 5.61
N ASP A 45 -24.77 17.37 6.07
CA ASP A 45 -26.01 16.85 6.67
C ASP A 45 -26.86 16.03 5.68
N GLU A 46 -26.66 16.23 4.39
CA GLU A 46 -27.30 15.44 3.36
C GLU A 46 -26.68 14.03 3.21
N LEU A 47 -25.46 13.80 3.73
CA LEU A 47 -24.81 12.51 3.66
C LEU A 47 -25.35 11.58 4.74
N THR A 48 -26.44 10.91 4.39
CA THR A 48 -27.15 9.93 5.23
C THR A 48 -26.75 8.50 4.89
N VAL A 49 -27.19 7.53 5.71
CA VAL A 49 -27.02 6.10 5.43
C VAL A 49 -27.61 5.70 4.05
N ASN A 50 -28.71 6.32 3.64
CA ASN A 50 -29.31 6.03 2.34
C ASN A 50 -28.42 6.52 1.18
N LYS A 51 -27.85 7.74 1.27
CA LYS A 51 -26.89 8.24 0.28
C LYS A 51 -25.62 7.39 0.25
N TYR A 52 -25.12 6.95 1.40
CA TYR A 52 -24.01 6.01 1.47
C TYR A 52 -24.33 4.69 0.74
N ASN A 53 -25.48 4.07 0.99
CA ASN A 53 -25.89 2.84 0.33
C ASN A 53 -26.06 3.03 -1.18
N SER A 54 -26.60 4.15 -1.62
CA SER A 54 -26.69 4.50 -3.05
C SER A 54 -25.31 4.63 -3.69
N TYR A 55 -24.33 5.17 -2.99
CA TYR A 55 -22.94 5.22 -3.44
C TYR A 55 -22.33 3.81 -3.58
N VAL A 56 -22.61 2.89 -2.66
CA VAL A 56 -22.18 1.49 -2.77
C VAL A 56 -22.74 0.85 -4.04
N ILE A 57 -24.03 1.08 -4.35
CA ILE A 57 -24.67 0.58 -5.59
C ILE A 57 -24.00 1.20 -6.81
N TYR A 58 -23.82 2.52 -6.83
CA TYR A 58 -23.11 3.21 -7.89
C TYR A 58 -21.71 2.63 -8.16
N LEU A 59 -20.93 2.35 -7.11
CA LEU A 59 -19.60 1.74 -7.28
C LEU A 59 -19.70 0.34 -7.92
N LYS A 60 -20.70 -0.47 -7.55
CA LYS A 60 -20.92 -1.81 -8.13
C LYS A 60 -21.31 -1.75 -9.61
N GLU A 61 -22.01 -0.72 -10.04
CA GLU A 61 -22.40 -0.52 -11.44
C GLU A 61 -21.22 -0.04 -12.31
N HIS A 62 -20.27 0.69 -11.71
CA HIS A 62 -19.18 1.33 -12.45
C HIS A 62 -17.80 0.63 -12.31
N LEU A 63 -17.65 -0.27 -11.34
CA LEU A 63 -16.42 -0.99 -11.07
C LEU A 63 -16.66 -2.49 -11.04
N SER A 64 -15.84 -3.25 -11.76
CA SER A 64 -15.90 -4.71 -11.81
C SER A 64 -15.14 -5.42 -10.69
N ASN A 65 -14.31 -4.70 -9.91
CA ASN A 65 -13.44 -5.29 -8.90
C ASN A 65 -13.87 -4.89 -7.49
N ASP A 66 -14.43 -5.85 -6.76
CA ASP A 66 -14.92 -5.68 -5.38
C ASP A 66 -13.83 -5.21 -4.39
N VAL A 67 -12.56 -5.60 -4.62
CA VAL A 67 -11.43 -5.14 -3.80
C VAL A 67 -11.21 -3.63 -3.98
N SER A 68 -11.36 -3.14 -5.20
CA SER A 68 -11.26 -1.69 -5.52
C SER A 68 -12.45 -0.93 -4.92
N ILE A 69 -13.65 -1.48 -5.01
CA ILE A 69 -14.85 -0.91 -4.36
C ILE A 69 -14.60 -0.76 -2.86
N ASN A 70 -14.16 -1.83 -2.20
CA ASN A 70 -13.86 -1.79 -0.76
C ASN A 70 -12.71 -0.84 -0.40
N ALA A 71 -11.78 -0.58 -1.30
CA ALA A 71 -10.75 0.43 -1.06
C ALA A 71 -11.37 1.84 -0.95
N TYR A 72 -12.23 2.24 -1.89
CA TYR A 72 -12.92 3.52 -1.85
C TYR A 72 -13.89 3.63 -0.67
N LEU A 73 -14.65 2.56 -0.39
CA LEU A 73 -15.54 2.53 0.76
C LEU A 73 -14.79 2.70 2.08
N ARG A 74 -13.63 2.04 2.26
CA ARG A 74 -12.80 2.16 3.46
C ARG A 74 -12.30 3.58 3.67
N ASP A 75 -11.85 4.25 2.61
CA ASP A 75 -11.37 5.62 2.70
C ASP A 75 -12.51 6.58 3.09
N LEU A 76 -13.69 6.41 2.46
CA LEU A 76 -14.88 7.17 2.82
C LEU A 76 -15.32 6.89 4.26
N ILE A 77 -15.47 5.62 4.65
CA ILE A 77 -15.86 5.21 6.01
C ILE A 77 -14.90 5.81 7.06
N THR A 78 -13.59 5.77 6.80
CA THR A 78 -12.61 6.33 7.72
C THR A 78 -12.78 7.83 7.89
N THR A 79 -13.04 8.55 6.79
CA THR A 79 -13.31 9.99 6.81
C THR A 79 -14.61 10.29 7.56
N LEU A 80 -15.68 9.54 7.26
CA LEU A 80 -16.97 9.76 7.92
C LEU A 80 -16.95 9.42 9.41
N HIS A 81 -16.22 8.37 9.83
CA HIS A 81 -16.00 8.10 11.26
C HIS A 81 -15.32 9.28 11.95
N TYR A 82 -14.26 9.83 11.34
CA TYR A 82 -13.61 11.03 11.89
C TYR A 82 -14.61 12.20 12.07
N LEU A 83 -15.48 12.41 11.08
CA LEU A 83 -16.48 13.48 11.14
C LEU A 83 -17.55 13.22 12.22
N MET A 84 -17.97 11.97 12.37
CA MET A 84 -18.92 11.55 13.41
C MET A 84 -18.31 11.66 14.81
N ASP A 85 -17.05 11.22 14.98
CA ASP A 85 -16.32 11.23 16.25
C ASP A 85 -16.05 12.68 16.73
N ASN A 86 -15.98 13.63 15.80
CA ASN A 86 -15.81 15.06 16.09
C ASN A 86 -17.13 15.86 15.99
N GLU A 87 -18.27 15.19 15.97
CA GLU A 87 -19.61 15.81 15.98
C GLU A 87 -19.92 16.74 14.80
N TYR A 88 -19.19 16.59 13.67
CA TYR A 88 -19.48 17.35 12.44
C TYR A 88 -20.72 16.84 11.70
N MET A 89 -21.18 15.63 12.00
CA MET A 89 -22.36 15.01 11.42
C MET A 89 -22.98 13.96 12.37
N PRO A 90 -24.27 13.61 12.20
CA PRO A 90 -24.91 12.54 12.97
C PRO A 90 -24.26 11.17 12.71
N THR A 91 -24.22 10.33 13.73
CA THR A 91 -23.66 8.97 13.62
C THR A 91 -24.63 8.02 12.91
N PHE A 92 -24.12 7.19 12.01
CA PHE A 92 -24.83 6.07 11.41
C PHE A 92 -23.88 4.92 11.09
N LYS A 93 -24.44 3.72 10.92
CA LYS A 93 -23.64 2.52 10.63
C LYS A 93 -23.37 2.39 9.13
N MET A 94 -22.13 2.10 8.79
CA MET A 94 -21.67 1.82 7.43
C MET A 94 -21.03 0.44 7.37
N GLN A 95 -21.16 -0.22 6.24
CA GLN A 95 -20.56 -1.54 6.02
C GLN A 95 -19.85 -1.60 4.67
N SER A 96 -18.72 -2.30 4.65
CA SER A 96 -18.06 -2.70 3.41
C SER A 96 -18.84 -3.84 2.74
N ILE A 97 -18.66 -4.01 1.43
CA ILE A 97 -19.23 -5.16 0.73
C ILE A 97 -18.45 -6.44 1.08
N LYS A 98 -19.18 -7.57 1.08
CA LYS A 98 -18.55 -8.89 1.20
C LYS A 98 -17.79 -9.22 -0.08
N VAL A 99 -16.57 -9.71 0.06
CA VAL A 99 -15.70 -10.08 -1.07
C VAL A 99 -15.19 -11.50 -0.84
N ASP A 100 -15.30 -12.32 -1.86
CA ASP A 100 -14.70 -13.64 -1.85
C ASP A 100 -13.18 -13.52 -1.95
N LYS A 101 -12.49 -14.14 -1.00
CA LYS A 101 -11.02 -14.15 -1.00
C LYS A 101 -10.56 -15.21 -2.00
N MET A 102 -10.02 -14.75 -3.12
CA MET A 102 -9.31 -15.63 -4.03
C MET A 102 -7.96 -16.05 -3.43
N VAL A 103 -7.67 -17.34 -3.47
CA VAL A 103 -6.33 -17.83 -3.14
C VAL A 103 -5.37 -17.36 -4.23
N LYS A 104 -4.33 -16.63 -3.81
CA LYS A 104 -3.27 -16.25 -4.74
C LYS A 104 -2.39 -17.46 -5.02
N GLU A 105 -2.20 -17.77 -6.28
CA GLU A 105 -1.22 -18.76 -6.71
C GLU A 105 0.19 -18.32 -6.29
N THR A 106 0.97 -19.27 -5.83
CA THR A 106 2.38 -19.07 -5.48
C THR A 106 3.26 -19.76 -6.53
N TYR A 107 4.50 -19.32 -6.64
CA TYR A 107 5.47 -19.99 -7.53
C TYR A 107 5.68 -21.44 -7.11
N THR A 108 5.74 -22.32 -8.09
CA THR A 108 6.16 -23.72 -7.91
C THR A 108 7.66 -23.81 -7.70
N ASP A 109 8.14 -24.92 -7.14
CA ASP A 109 9.58 -25.17 -6.95
C ASP A 109 10.36 -25.14 -8.28
N ALA A 110 9.73 -25.58 -9.37
CA ALA A 110 10.33 -25.54 -10.71
C ALA A 110 10.52 -24.11 -11.20
N GLU A 111 9.50 -23.25 -11.03
CA GLU A 111 9.57 -21.84 -11.39
C GLU A 111 10.60 -21.09 -10.52
N LEU A 112 10.64 -21.37 -9.21
CA LEU A 112 11.62 -20.80 -8.29
C LEU A 112 13.05 -21.18 -8.69
N LYS A 113 13.30 -22.43 -9.09
CA LYS A 113 14.61 -22.86 -9.60
C LYS A 113 15.02 -22.09 -10.87
N LEU A 114 14.08 -21.78 -11.76
CA LEU A 114 14.34 -20.97 -12.94
C LEU A 114 14.65 -19.51 -12.58
N LEU A 115 13.83 -18.89 -11.73
CA LEU A 115 13.98 -17.50 -11.29
C LEU A 115 15.30 -17.26 -10.56
N LEU A 116 15.73 -18.22 -9.74
CA LEU A 116 16.96 -18.13 -8.93
C LEU A 116 18.21 -18.63 -9.68
N LYS A 117 18.08 -19.11 -10.91
CA LYS A 117 19.21 -19.59 -11.71
C LYS A 117 20.15 -18.43 -12.03
N LYS A 118 21.42 -18.57 -11.60
CA LYS A 118 22.47 -17.56 -11.85
C LYS A 118 22.67 -17.36 -13.37
N PRO A 119 22.60 -16.13 -13.88
CA PRO A 119 22.90 -15.84 -15.27
C PRO A 119 24.39 -16.07 -15.57
N ASN A 120 24.73 -16.27 -16.83
CA ASN A 120 26.12 -16.31 -17.24
C ASN A 120 26.70 -14.90 -17.23
N ILE A 121 27.49 -14.58 -16.23
CA ILE A 121 28.05 -13.24 -15.99
C ILE A 121 28.85 -12.71 -17.21
N ASN A 122 29.48 -13.58 -17.98
CA ASN A 122 30.26 -13.17 -19.14
C ASN A 122 29.40 -12.86 -20.39
N LYS A 123 28.11 -13.16 -20.35
CA LYS A 123 27.17 -13.00 -21.47
C LYS A 123 25.94 -12.16 -21.14
N CYS A 124 25.61 -11.97 -19.86
CA CYS A 124 24.47 -11.20 -19.45
C CYS A 124 24.79 -9.70 -19.40
N THR A 125 23.77 -8.89 -19.60
CA THR A 125 23.85 -7.44 -19.35
C THR A 125 23.88 -7.15 -17.85
N PHE A 126 24.31 -5.95 -17.46
CA PHE A 126 24.25 -5.50 -16.05
C PHE A 126 22.83 -5.54 -15.50
N ILE A 127 21.83 -5.14 -16.31
CA ILE A 127 20.41 -5.14 -15.90
C ILE A 127 19.91 -6.56 -15.59
N GLU A 128 20.30 -7.55 -16.40
CA GLU A 128 19.93 -8.97 -16.15
C GLU A 128 20.58 -9.50 -14.87
N PHE A 129 21.82 -9.11 -14.62
CA PHE A 129 22.52 -9.49 -13.39
C PHE A 129 21.91 -8.82 -12.18
N GLU A 130 21.63 -7.51 -12.23
CA GLU A 130 20.95 -6.75 -11.19
C GLU A 130 19.56 -7.34 -10.88
N ALA A 131 18.75 -7.63 -11.89
CA ALA A 131 17.43 -8.25 -11.73
C ALA A 131 17.52 -9.61 -11.00
N TRP A 132 18.53 -10.41 -11.32
CA TRP A 132 18.76 -11.67 -10.63
C TRP A 132 19.16 -11.46 -9.16
N VAL A 133 20.07 -10.52 -8.86
CA VAL A 133 20.48 -10.17 -7.48
C VAL A 133 19.27 -9.70 -6.66
N ILE A 134 18.46 -8.81 -7.23
CA ILE A 134 17.22 -8.31 -6.60
C ILE A 134 16.26 -9.48 -6.31
N THR A 135 16.06 -10.38 -7.28
CA THR A 135 15.20 -11.56 -7.12
C THR A 135 15.68 -12.45 -5.97
N CYS A 136 16.99 -12.74 -5.91
CA CYS A 136 17.60 -13.52 -4.84
C CYS A 136 17.42 -12.83 -3.49
N LEU A 137 17.59 -11.50 -3.42
CA LEU A 137 17.44 -10.73 -2.19
C LEU A 137 16.00 -10.73 -1.70
N LEU A 138 15.04 -10.51 -2.60
CA LEU A 138 13.61 -10.57 -2.25
C LEU A 138 13.20 -11.96 -1.77
N PHE A 139 13.65 -13.00 -2.45
CA PHE A 139 13.37 -14.38 -2.07
C PHE A 139 13.96 -14.75 -0.70
N SER A 140 15.21 -14.33 -0.42
CA SER A 140 15.88 -14.67 0.85
C SER A 140 15.41 -13.88 2.05
N THR A 141 14.87 -12.66 1.84
CA THR A 141 14.55 -11.72 2.92
C THR A 141 13.07 -11.42 3.09
N GLY A 142 12.27 -11.56 2.04
CA GLY A 142 10.86 -11.17 2.04
C GLY A 142 10.60 -9.67 2.26
N ILE A 143 11.60 -8.81 2.06
CA ILE A 143 11.43 -7.36 2.23
C ILE A 143 10.43 -6.78 1.22
N ARG A 144 9.78 -5.69 1.61
CA ARG A 144 8.82 -5.02 0.71
C ARG A 144 9.54 -4.25 -0.38
N GLN A 145 8.95 -4.20 -1.58
CA GLN A 145 9.49 -3.46 -2.74
C GLN A 145 9.95 -2.04 -2.38
N HIS A 146 9.14 -1.28 -1.64
CA HIS A 146 9.52 0.08 -1.24
C HIS A 146 10.76 0.11 -0.35
N SER A 147 10.93 -0.88 0.53
CA SER A 147 12.13 -0.98 1.36
C SER A 147 13.36 -1.34 0.53
N LEU A 148 13.20 -2.19 -0.50
CA LEU A 148 14.27 -2.55 -1.42
C LEU A 148 14.80 -1.33 -2.20
N ILE A 149 13.91 -0.49 -2.74
CA ILE A 149 14.28 0.71 -3.53
C ILE A 149 15.12 1.69 -2.70
N GLU A 150 14.89 1.75 -1.39
CA GLU A 150 15.59 2.66 -0.46
C GLU A 150 16.89 2.07 0.10
N LEU A 151 17.23 0.80 -0.22
CA LEU A 151 18.45 0.16 0.26
C LEU A 151 19.70 0.81 -0.36
N LYS A 152 20.74 0.87 0.45
CA LYS A 152 22.07 1.33 0.05
C LYS A 152 23.10 0.27 0.48
N VAL A 153 24.23 0.21 -0.19
CA VAL A 153 25.31 -0.73 0.14
C VAL A 153 25.72 -0.64 1.62
N LYS A 154 25.73 0.57 2.20
CA LYS A 154 26.04 0.78 3.63
C LYS A 154 25.02 0.19 4.60
N ASP A 155 23.87 -0.28 4.11
CA ASP A 155 22.85 -0.94 4.93
C ASP A 155 23.12 -2.45 5.07
N ILE A 156 24.15 -2.96 4.37
CA ILE A 156 24.61 -4.35 4.47
C ILE A 156 25.81 -4.40 5.40
N ASP A 157 25.66 -5.12 6.50
CA ASP A 157 26.76 -5.47 7.39
C ASP A 157 27.30 -6.84 6.94
N PHE A 158 28.42 -6.81 6.23
CA PHE A 158 29.05 -8.01 5.67
C PHE A 158 29.74 -8.86 6.74
N ASP A 159 30.13 -8.28 7.87
CA ASP A 159 30.82 -8.98 8.95
C ASP A 159 29.85 -9.75 9.83
N ASN A 160 28.73 -9.11 10.17
CA ASN A 160 27.68 -9.71 10.99
C ASN A 160 26.59 -10.41 10.17
N LEU A 161 26.67 -10.37 8.83
CA LEU A 161 25.70 -10.97 7.90
C LEU A 161 24.27 -10.41 8.11
N ILE A 162 24.15 -9.10 8.28
CA ILE A 162 22.88 -8.43 8.59
C ILE A 162 22.54 -7.40 7.51
N LEU A 163 21.27 -7.38 7.09
CA LEU A 163 20.69 -6.31 6.30
C LEU A 163 19.89 -5.37 7.21
N ASN A 164 20.29 -4.09 7.24
CA ASN A 164 19.63 -3.03 8.01
C ASN A 164 18.57 -2.33 7.15
N VAL A 165 17.31 -2.73 7.26
CA VAL A 165 16.20 -2.10 6.53
C VAL A 165 15.69 -0.89 7.31
N ARG A 166 16.16 0.31 6.96
CA ARG A 166 15.84 1.56 7.69
C ARG A 166 14.48 2.12 7.32
N VAL A 167 14.11 2.02 6.05
CA VAL A 167 12.84 2.54 5.53
C VAL A 167 11.83 1.41 5.45
N THR A 168 10.89 1.38 6.39
CA THR A 168 9.83 0.38 6.45
C THR A 168 8.45 1.03 6.48
N LYS A 169 7.41 0.31 6.08
CA LYS A 169 6.01 0.78 6.15
C LYS A 169 5.59 1.18 7.57
N THR A 170 6.12 0.50 8.58
CA THR A 170 5.75 0.68 10.00
C THR A 170 6.61 1.72 10.73
N ARG A 171 7.55 2.39 10.05
CA ARG A 171 8.53 3.32 10.63
C ARG A 171 9.48 2.68 11.67
N LYS A 172 9.45 1.37 11.83
CA LYS A 172 10.39 0.64 12.69
C LYS A 172 11.47 0.04 11.81
N PRO A 173 12.75 0.28 12.08
CA PRO A 173 13.84 -0.39 11.35
C PRO A 173 13.74 -1.91 11.56
N LEU A 174 14.20 -2.66 10.57
CA LEU A 174 14.19 -4.11 10.59
C LEU A 174 15.60 -4.61 10.31
N LEU A 175 16.09 -5.49 11.16
CA LEU A 175 17.35 -6.21 10.99
C LEU A 175 17.04 -7.61 10.46
N ILE A 176 17.59 -7.95 9.31
CA ILE A 176 17.35 -9.24 8.65
C ILE A 176 18.68 -9.98 8.53
N PRO A 177 18.81 -11.18 9.11
CA PRO A 177 19.99 -12.01 8.91
C PRO A 177 20.06 -12.46 7.45
N LEU A 178 21.23 -12.34 6.86
CA LEU A 178 21.52 -12.83 5.50
C LEU A 178 22.26 -14.16 5.58
N ASN A 179 21.86 -15.09 4.74
CA ASN A 179 22.64 -16.34 4.62
C ASN A 179 23.95 -16.10 3.83
N VAL A 180 24.91 -16.99 3.99
CA VAL A 180 26.23 -16.90 3.36
C VAL A 180 26.12 -16.83 1.83
N SER A 181 25.18 -17.57 1.23
CA SER A 181 24.96 -17.55 -0.21
C SER A 181 24.56 -16.17 -0.71
N MET A 182 23.64 -15.48 0.00
CA MET A 182 23.22 -14.13 -0.36
C MET A 182 24.34 -13.10 -0.19
N ILE A 183 25.14 -13.23 0.88
CA ILE A 183 26.33 -12.38 1.08
C ILE A 183 27.32 -12.54 -0.07
N ASN A 184 27.60 -13.78 -0.53
CA ASN A 184 28.47 -14.02 -1.68
C ASN A 184 27.93 -13.41 -2.98
N ILE A 185 26.62 -13.42 -3.18
CA ILE A 185 25.98 -12.75 -4.31
C ILE A 185 26.19 -11.25 -4.24
N LEU A 186 25.94 -10.64 -3.06
CA LEU A 186 26.07 -9.19 -2.85
C LEU A 186 27.51 -8.68 -2.95
N LYS A 187 28.53 -9.53 -2.63
CA LYS A 187 29.95 -9.19 -2.79
C LYS A 187 30.41 -9.11 -4.24
N VAL A 188 29.70 -9.78 -5.15
CA VAL A 188 30.01 -9.80 -6.59
C VAL A 188 29.23 -8.71 -7.35
N PHE A 189 28.13 -8.23 -6.79
CA PHE A 189 27.32 -7.14 -7.33
C PHE A 189 27.94 -5.77 -7.04
#